data_17a6b0a76849d2e7c1e5b820e1c0edd9
#
_entry.id   17a6b0a76849d2e7c1e5b820e1c0edd9
#
_cell.length_a   1.000
_cell.length_b   1.000
_cell.length_c   1.000
_cell.angle_alpha   90.00
_cell.angle_beta   90.00
_cell.angle_gamma   90.00
#
_symmetry.space_group_name_H-M   'P 1'
#
loop_
_entity.id
_entity.type
_entity.pdbx_description
1 polymer ?
#
loop_
_entity_poly.entity_id
_entity_poly.type
_entity_poly.pdbx_seq_one_letter_code
_entity_poly.pdbx_strand_id
1 'polypeptide(L)'
;MARNRYTMYNKVARTEGFEQIAGIFAETAEQEREHATILFHFLQDIKQENGGELTLASAEVPLVLGTTAENLQAAIDGEHYETTTMYPGFADVADQEGYNAIALRLRAIAVAEAHHEERYGKLLKEVKAHSVFKKDHKIVWVCRECGYVYEGTEAPTKCPACQHAQSFYQVKSEDY
;
A
#
# COMPACT_ATOMS: atom_id res chain seq x y z
N MET A 1 5.26 8.38 7.95
CA MET A 1 6.07 8.63 6.72
C MET A 1 5.59 7.80 5.52
N ALA A 2 5.17 6.57 5.68
CA ALA A 2 4.64 5.70 4.62
C ALA A 2 3.49 6.36 3.81
N ARG A 3 2.48 6.92 4.47
CA ARG A 3 1.41 7.69 3.83
C ARG A 3 1.90 8.69 2.78
N ASN A 4 2.90 9.52 3.12
CA ASN A 4 3.38 10.55 2.20
C ASN A 4 4.15 9.95 1.02
N ARG A 5 4.94 8.88 1.25
CA ARG A 5 5.62 8.15 0.18
C ARG A 5 4.61 7.58 -0.80
N TYR A 6 3.58 6.90 -0.32
CA TYR A 6 2.55 6.28 -1.19
C TYR A 6 1.72 7.32 -1.94
N THR A 7 1.50 8.50 -1.36
CA THR A 7 0.90 9.63 -2.10
C THR A 7 1.79 10.08 -3.28
N MET A 8 3.12 10.07 -3.11
CA MET A 8 4.06 10.40 -4.21
C MET A 8 4.14 9.25 -5.23
N TYR A 9 4.18 8.00 -4.77
CA TYR A 9 4.21 6.81 -5.63
C TYR A 9 2.95 6.69 -6.50
N ASN A 10 1.79 7.06 -5.95
CA ASN A 10 0.54 7.18 -6.72
C ASN A 10 0.72 8.09 -7.93
N LYS A 11 1.33 9.28 -7.76
CA LYS A 11 1.54 10.24 -8.85
C LYS A 11 2.47 9.68 -9.93
N VAL A 12 3.56 9.00 -9.54
CA VAL A 12 4.49 8.36 -10.47
C VAL A 12 3.77 7.27 -11.27
N ALA A 13 3.09 6.34 -10.60
CA ALA A 13 2.37 5.25 -11.24
C ALA A 13 1.33 5.77 -12.24
N ARG A 14 0.61 6.83 -11.90
CA ARG A 14 -0.33 7.49 -12.81
C ARG A 14 0.36 8.10 -14.03
N THR A 15 1.49 8.76 -13.85
CA THR A 15 2.27 9.36 -14.93
C THR A 15 2.83 8.28 -15.87
N GLU A 16 3.20 7.12 -15.33
CA GLU A 16 3.68 5.96 -16.11
C GLU A 16 2.54 5.14 -16.73
N GLY A 17 1.29 5.51 -16.49
CA GLY A 17 0.12 4.85 -17.09
C GLY A 17 -0.34 3.59 -16.37
N PHE A 18 -0.15 3.49 -15.05
CA PHE A 18 -0.60 2.39 -14.21
C PHE A 18 -1.70 2.84 -13.23
N GLU A 19 -2.89 3.18 -13.75
CA GLU A 19 -3.99 3.75 -12.94
C GLU A 19 -4.46 2.81 -11.82
N GLN A 20 -4.43 1.48 -12.01
CA GLN A 20 -4.73 0.52 -10.95
C GLN A 20 -3.70 0.60 -9.82
N ILE A 21 -2.41 0.58 -10.15
CA ILE A 21 -1.31 0.65 -9.18
C ILE A 21 -1.36 1.99 -8.44
N ALA A 22 -1.63 3.07 -9.17
CA ALA A 22 -1.82 4.39 -8.58
C ALA A 22 -2.97 4.39 -7.56
N GLY A 23 -4.12 3.79 -7.90
CA GLY A 23 -5.26 3.65 -7.00
C GLY A 23 -4.91 2.85 -5.74
N ILE A 24 -4.16 1.77 -5.87
CA ILE A 24 -3.72 0.94 -4.74
C ILE A 24 -2.77 1.71 -3.82
N PHE A 25 -1.80 2.47 -4.35
CA PHE A 25 -0.97 3.34 -3.53
C PHE A 25 -1.78 4.42 -2.79
N ALA A 26 -2.81 4.98 -3.43
CA ALA A 26 -3.69 5.96 -2.79
C ALA A 26 -4.50 5.35 -1.64
N GLU A 27 -5.05 4.16 -1.85
CA GLU A 27 -5.78 3.41 -0.82
C GLU A 27 -4.87 3.08 0.37
N THR A 28 -3.68 2.52 0.11
CA THR A 28 -2.74 2.22 1.19
C THR A 28 -2.29 3.48 1.92
N ALA A 29 -2.10 4.62 1.23
CA ALA A 29 -1.79 5.88 1.88
C ALA A 29 -2.86 6.32 2.91
N GLU A 30 -4.14 6.03 2.66
CA GLU A 30 -5.22 6.31 3.62
C GLU A 30 -5.23 5.29 4.77
N GLN A 31 -4.88 4.02 4.52
CA GLN A 31 -4.70 3.02 5.57
C GLN A 31 -3.52 3.39 6.48
N GLU A 32 -2.40 3.86 5.92
CA GLU A 32 -1.26 4.40 6.68
C GLU A 32 -1.62 5.63 7.52
N ARG A 33 -2.52 6.46 7.03
CA ARG A 33 -3.06 7.57 7.83
C ARG A 33 -3.80 7.06 9.07
N GLU A 34 -4.56 5.98 8.93
CA GLU A 34 -5.28 5.37 10.05
C GLU A 34 -4.30 4.73 11.05
N HIS A 35 -3.27 4.00 10.58
CA HIS A 35 -2.22 3.49 11.46
C HIS A 35 -1.55 4.62 12.27
N ALA A 36 -1.20 5.73 11.61
CA ALA A 36 -0.63 6.88 12.30
C ALA A 36 -1.60 7.50 13.33
N THR A 37 -2.90 7.52 13.05
CA THR A 37 -3.93 8.00 13.98
C THR A 37 -4.02 7.09 15.21
N ILE A 38 -4.03 5.78 15.02
CA ILE A 38 -4.03 4.79 16.12
C ILE A 38 -2.81 4.98 17.02
N LEU A 39 -1.62 5.06 16.42
CA LEU A 39 -0.37 5.26 17.17
C LEU A 39 -0.37 6.59 17.94
N PHE A 40 -0.92 7.65 17.33
CA PHE A 40 -1.04 8.95 18.00
C PHE A 40 -1.96 8.88 19.22
N HIS A 41 -3.07 8.15 19.16
CA HIS A 41 -3.94 7.93 20.31
C HIS A 41 -3.23 7.15 21.43
N PHE A 42 -2.47 6.09 21.12
CA PHE A 42 -1.67 5.39 22.12
C PHE A 42 -0.69 6.32 22.84
N LEU A 43 -0.03 7.22 22.10
CA LEU A 43 0.85 8.22 22.69
C LEU A 43 0.10 9.19 23.62
N GLN A 44 -1.15 9.57 23.30
CA GLN A 44 -1.97 10.41 24.18
C GLN A 44 -2.36 9.66 25.46
N ASP A 45 -2.76 8.39 25.35
CA ASP A 45 -3.14 7.57 26.50
C ASP A 45 -1.94 7.38 27.45
N ILE A 46 -0.79 6.99 26.93
CA ILE A 46 0.47 6.84 27.70
C ILE A 46 0.88 8.17 28.36
N LYS A 47 0.75 9.28 27.63
CA LYS A 47 1.06 10.62 28.19
C LYS A 47 0.12 11.00 29.31
N GLN A 48 -1.18 10.67 29.24
CA GLN A 48 -2.14 10.92 30.32
C GLN A 48 -1.79 10.14 31.58
N GLU A 49 -1.34 8.89 31.44
CA GLU A 49 -0.99 8.03 32.58
C GLU A 49 0.33 8.44 33.24
N ASN A 50 1.36 8.75 32.45
CA ASN A 50 2.72 8.90 32.92
C ASN A 50 3.21 10.37 32.99
N GLY A 51 2.49 11.28 32.33
CA GLY A 51 2.94 12.68 32.19
C GLY A 51 4.16 12.82 31.27
N GLY A 52 4.68 14.05 31.18
CA GLY A 52 5.90 14.33 30.44
C GLY A 52 5.74 14.68 28.97
N GLU A 53 6.84 15.07 28.34
CA GLU A 53 6.94 15.32 26.90
C GLU A 53 7.65 14.16 26.21
N LEU A 54 7.14 13.77 25.04
CA LEU A 54 7.77 12.75 24.21
C LEU A 54 8.76 13.42 23.26
N THR A 55 10.02 13.01 23.33
CA THR A 55 11.07 13.49 22.43
C THR A 55 11.54 12.36 21.54
N LEU A 56 11.50 12.57 20.22
CA LEU A 56 12.06 11.64 19.26
C LEU A 56 13.55 11.89 19.12
N ALA A 57 14.39 10.94 19.51
CA ALA A 57 15.85 11.08 19.46
C ALA A 57 16.38 10.99 18.02
N SER A 58 15.79 10.14 17.18
CA SER A 58 16.13 9.99 15.77
C SER A 58 14.96 9.35 15.01
N ALA A 59 14.88 9.61 13.70
CA ALA A 59 13.97 8.92 12.81
C ALA A 59 14.67 8.68 11.46
N GLU A 60 14.58 7.45 10.94
CA GLU A 60 15.01 7.14 9.59
C GLU A 60 13.99 7.67 8.59
N VAL A 61 14.48 8.28 7.52
CA VAL A 61 13.63 8.82 6.45
C VAL A 61 13.96 8.10 5.15
N PRO A 62 13.12 7.16 4.68
CA PRO A 62 13.29 6.54 3.38
C PRO A 62 13.12 7.58 2.28
N LEU A 63 14.10 7.66 1.35
CA LEU A 63 14.16 8.70 0.31
C LEU A 63 13.96 8.17 -1.12
N VAL A 64 13.54 6.92 -1.30
CA VAL A 64 13.31 6.36 -2.63
C VAL A 64 12.12 7.06 -3.28
N LEU A 65 12.36 7.61 -4.47
CA LEU A 65 11.34 8.12 -5.38
C LEU A 65 11.87 7.89 -6.80
N GLY A 66 11.46 6.81 -7.43
CA GLY A 66 11.90 6.38 -8.74
C GLY A 66 10.72 5.99 -9.64
N THR A 67 10.94 5.06 -10.55
CA THR A 67 9.91 4.44 -11.38
C THR A 67 8.88 3.69 -10.54
N THR A 68 7.74 3.33 -11.13
CA THR A 68 6.72 2.51 -10.44
C THR A 68 7.30 1.20 -9.91
N ALA A 69 8.19 0.54 -10.67
CA ALA A 69 8.84 -0.70 -10.24
C ALA A 69 9.75 -0.48 -9.01
N GLU A 70 10.56 0.57 -9.02
CA GLU A 70 11.44 0.94 -7.90
C GLU A 70 10.63 1.34 -6.67
N ASN A 71 9.56 2.09 -6.86
CA ASN A 71 8.66 2.51 -5.78
C ASN A 71 7.90 1.33 -5.17
N LEU A 72 7.46 0.36 -5.98
CA LEU A 72 6.87 -0.89 -5.48
C LEU A 72 7.88 -1.71 -4.69
N GLN A 73 9.13 -1.81 -5.14
CA GLN A 73 10.17 -2.52 -4.39
C GLN A 73 10.44 -1.83 -3.04
N ALA A 74 10.59 -0.51 -3.03
CA ALA A 74 10.79 0.25 -1.80
C ALA A 74 9.59 0.18 -0.83
N ALA A 75 8.38 0.04 -1.37
CA ALA A 75 7.19 -0.22 -0.56
C ALA A 75 7.26 -1.62 0.06
N ILE A 76 7.54 -2.66 -0.72
CA ILE A 76 7.69 -4.04 -0.22
C ILE A 76 8.72 -4.11 0.91
N ASP A 77 9.90 -3.51 0.72
CA ASP A 77 10.97 -3.52 1.72
C ASP A 77 10.52 -2.83 3.03
N GLY A 78 9.75 -1.74 2.92
CA GLY A 78 9.17 -1.04 4.06
C GLY A 78 8.13 -1.86 4.81
N GLU A 79 7.13 -2.38 4.09
CA GLU A 79 6.07 -3.21 4.67
C GLU A 79 6.63 -4.48 5.31
N HIS A 80 7.64 -5.10 4.68
CA HIS A 80 8.34 -6.25 5.24
C HIS A 80 9.01 -5.93 6.58
N TYR A 81 9.70 -4.79 6.68
CA TYR A 81 10.30 -4.35 7.94
C TYR A 81 9.24 -4.07 9.00
N GLU A 82 8.13 -3.42 8.63
CA GLU A 82 7.02 -3.12 9.54
C GLU A 82 6.35 -4.40 10.04
N THR A 83 6.14 -5.38 9.16
CA THR A 83 5.55 -6.69 9.49
C THR A 83 6.41 -7.55 10.39
N THR A 84 7.72 -7.64 10.07
CA THR A 84 8.60 -8.65 10.68
C THR A 84 9.41 -8.12 11.86
N THR A 85 9.62 -6.83 11.96
CA THR A 85 10.56 -6.23 12.90
C THR A 85 9.94 -5.12 13.73
N MET A 86 9.40 -4.08 13.10
CA MET A 86 8.99 -2.87 13.79
C MET A 86 7.78 -3.09 14.69
N TYR A 87 6.64 -3.49 14.14
CA TYR A 87 5.42 -3.70 14.94
C TYR A 87 5.53 -4.85 15.94
N PRO A 88 6.11 -6.02 15.59
CA PRO A 88 6.38 -7.06 16.58
C PRO A 88 7.27 -6.58 17.74
N GLY A 89 8.36 -5.87 17.44
CA GLY A 89 9.25 -5.31 18.46
C GLY A 89 8.54 -4.30 19.38
N PHE A 90 7.73 -3.40 18.82
CA PHE A 90 6.94 -2.46 19.61
C PHE A 90 5.88 -3.18 20.46
N ALA A 91 5.25 -4.24 19.93
CA ALA A 91 4.28 -5.03 20.69
C ALA A 91 4.92 -5.75 21.88
N ASP A 92 6.13 -6.29 21.70
CA ASP A 92 6.86 -6.98 22.78
C ASP A 92 7.26 -6.01 23.89
N VAL A 93 7.68 -4.79 23.55
CA VAL A 93 7.94 -3.72 24.54
C VAL A 93 6.65 -3.35 25.27
N ALA A 94 5.55 -3.15 24.55
CA ALA A 94 4.27 -2.81 25.15
C ALA A 94 3.77 -3.88 26.14
N ASP A 95 3.95 -5.18 25.83
CA ASP A 95 3.62 -6.28 26.76
C ASP A 95 4.53 -6.23 28.01
N GLN A 96 5.83 -5.99 27.85
CA GLN A 96 6.77 -5.89 28.97
C GLN A 96 6.43 -4.72 29.89
N GLU A 97 5.93 -3.63 29.34
CA GLU A 97 5.50 -2.44 30.10
C GLU A 97 4.05 -2.54 30.63
N GLY A 98 3.34 -3.63 30.35
CA GLY A 98 1.98 -3.88 30.83
C GLY A 98 0.86 -3.31 29.95
N TYR A 99 1.18 -2.76 28.77
CA TYR A 99 0.22 -2.22 27.80
C TYR A 99 -0.31 -3.31 26.85
N ASN A 100 -0.85 -4.40 27.38
CA ASN A 100 -1.28 -5.58 26.61
C ASN A 100 -2.30 -5.25 25.49
N ALA A 101 -3.20 -4.29 25.73
CA ALA A 101 -4.16 -3.86 24.72
C ALA A 101 -3.50 -3.16 23.53
N ILE A 102 -2.46 -2.37 23.77
CA ILE A 102 -1.64 -1.72 22.74
C ILE A 102 -0.86 -2.79 21.97
N ALA A 103 -0.20 -3.72 22.69
CA ALA A 103 0.54 -4.84 22.08
C ALA A 103 -0.34 -5.66 21.12
N LEU A 104 -1.54 -6.00 21.52
CA LEU A 104 -2.50 -6.72 20.67
C LEU A 104 -2.82 -5.96 19.38
N ARG A 105 -3.05 -4.66 19.47
CA ARG A 105 -3.36 -3.82 18.29
C ARG A 105 -2.14 -3.63 17.39
N LEU A 106 -0.93 -3.48 17.92
CA LEU A 106 0.30 -3.42 17.13
C LEU A 106 0.50 -4.70 16.32
N ARG A 107 0.26 -5.88 16.91
CA ARG A 107 0.30 -7.16 16.18
C ARG A 107 -0.78 -7.25 15.10
N ALA A 108 -1.96 -6.69 15.32
CA ALA A 108 -3.00 -6.63 14.30
C ALA A 108 -2.64 -5.71 13.13
N ILE A 109 -1.98 -4.58 13.39
CA ILE A 109 -1.45 -3.71 12.34
C ILE A 109 -0.39 -4.47 11.51
N ALA A 110 0.52 -5.21 12.14
CA ALA A 110 1.51 -6.03 11.42
C ALA A 110 0.86 -7.00 10.40
N VAL A 111 -0.34 -7.50 10.67
CA VAL A 111 -1.10 -8.32 9.70
C VAL A 111 -1.57 -7.49 8.50
N ALA A 112 -1.95 -6.23 8.71
CA ALA A 112 -2.31 -5.33 7.62
C ALA A 112 -1.10 -5.01 6.72
N GLU A 113 0.08 -4.79 7.33
CA GLU A 113 1.32 -4.53 6.57
C GLU A 113 1.75 -5.76 5.77
N ALA A 114 1.56 -6.98 6.30
CA ALA A 114 1.78 -8.21 5.54
C ALA A 114 0.88 -8.30 4.29
N HIS A 115 -0.35 -7.86 4.36
CA HIS A 115 -1.26 -7.78 3.21
C HIS A 115 -0.80 -6.71 2.20
N HIS A 116 -0.32 -5.55 2.68
CA HIS A 116 0.25 -4.53 1.79
C HIS A 116 1.48 -5.07 1.05
N GLU A 117 2.41 -5.73 1.75
CA GLU A 117 3.59 -6.38 1.17
C GLU A 117 3.21 -7.37 0.07
N GLU A 118 2.29 -8.30 0.36
CA GLU A 118 1.82 -9.30 -0.60
C GLU A 118 1.23 -8.66 -1.86
N ARG A 119 0.40 -7.63 -1.68
CA ARG A 119 -0.26 -6.90 -2.77
C ARG A 119 0.75 -6.21 -3.66
N TYR A 120 1.73 -5.49 -3.07
CA TYR A 120 2.80 -4.84 -3.82
C TYR A 120 3.71 -5.83 -4.53
N GLY A 121 4.01 -6.99 -3.92
CA GLY A 121 4.77 -8.07 -4.54
C GLY A 121 4.12 -8.61 -5.80
N LYS A 122 2.80 -8.83 -5.79
CA LYS A 122 2.02 -9.23 -6.97
C LYS A 122 2.10 -8.18 -8.08
N LEU A 123 1.92 -6.90 -7.74
CA LEU A 123 1.98 -5.79 -8.70
C LEU A 123 3.38 -5.63 -9.31
N LEU A 124 4.43 -5.71 -8.50
CA LEU A 124 5.81 -5.61 -8.98
C LEU A 124 6.15 -6.72 -9.97
N LYS A 125 5.69 -7.95 -9.71
CA LYS A 125 5.84 -9.08 -10.63
C LYS A 125 5.22 -8.77 -11.99
N GLU A 126 4.00 -8.24 -12.01
CA GLU A 126 3.28 -7.86 -13.22
C GLU A 126 4.00 -6.73 -14.00
N VAL A 127 4.49 -5.71 -13.29
CA VAL A 127 5.23 -4.60 -13.91
C VAL A 127 6.53 -5.11 -14.54
N LYS A 128 7.32 -5.90 -13.80
CA LYS A 128 8.59 -6.48 -14.29
C LYS A 128 8.39 -7.43 -15.48
N ALA A 129 7.28 -8.16 -15.51
CA ALA A 129 6.94 -9.08 -16.60
C ALA A 129 6.26 -8.37 -17.80
N HIS A 130 6.02 -7.06 -17.74
CA HIS A 130 5.22 -6.32 -18.71
C HIS A 130 3.85 -6.95 -18.97
N SER A 131 3.23 -7.52 -17.93
CA SER A 131 1.97 -8.26 -17.99
C SER A 131 0.78 -7.55 -17.34
N VAL A 132 0.96 -6.29 -16.91
CA VAL A 132 -0.12 -5.49 -16.28
C VAL A 132 -1.36 -5.43 -17.17
N PHE A 133 -1.18 -5.23 -18.48
CA PHE A 133 -2.28 -5.12 -19.46
C PHE A 133 -2.36 -6.31 -20.42
N LYS A 134 -1.56 -7.36 -20.21
CA LYS A 134 -1.50 -8.54 -21.08
C LYS A 134 -1.32 -9.82 -20.28
N LYS A 135 -2.06 -10.86 -20.62
CA LYS A 135 -2.00 -12.19 -19.99
C LYS A 135 -1.77 -13.27 -21.06
N ASP A 136 -1.33 -14.42 -20.63
CA ASP A 136 -1.12 -15.60 -21.49
C ASP A 136 -2.42 -16.31 -21.90
N HIS A 137 -3.52 -15.98 -21.22
CA HIS A 137 -4.87 -16.50 -21.51
C HIS A 137 -5.90 -15.38 -21.50
N LYS A 138 -7.09 -15.65 -22.00
CA LYS A 138 -8.21 -14.69 -21.96
C LYS A 138 -8.67 -14.48 -20.52
N ILE A 139 -8.79 -13.23 -20.14
CA ILE A 139 -9.37 -12.78 -18.88
C ILE A 139 -10.36 -11.65 -19.12
N VAL A 140 -11.08 -11.28 -18.10
CA VAL A 140 -12.02 -10.16 -18.15
C VAL A 140 -11.33 -8.91 -17.65
N TRP A 141 -11.31 -7.88 -18.49
CA TRP A 141 -10.80 -6.56 -18.20
C TRP A 141 -11.95 -5.60 -17.89
N VAL A 142 -11.77 -4.68 -16.99
CA VAL A 142 -12.72 -3.60 -16.72
C VAL A 142 -12.04 -2.23 -16.77
N CYS A 143 -12.68 -1.29 -17.46
CA CYS A 143 -12.23 0.09 -17.49
C CYS A 143 -12.58 0.78 -16.15
N ARG A 144 -11.57 1.25 -15.42
CA ARG A 144 -11.73 1.93 -14.12
C ARG A 144 -12.52 3.24 -14.21
N GLU A 145 -12.54 3.88 -15.38
CA GLU A 145 -13.23 5.16 -15.59
C GLU A 145 -14.74 4.99 -15.79
N CYS A 146 -15.15 4.02 -16.62
CA CYS A 146 -16.56 3.93 -17.03
C CYS A 146 -17.21 2.56 -16.81
N GLY A 147 -16.48 1.57 -16.29
CA GLY A 147 -17.01 0.23 -16.05
C GLY A 147 -17.16 -0.64 -17.29
N TYR A 148 -16.70 -0.22 -18.49
CA TYR A 148 -16.77 -1.04 -19.67
C TYR A 148 -15.97 -2.33 -19.48
N VAL A 149 -16.59 -3.46 -19.84
CA VAL A 149 -16.03 -4.81 -19.67
C VAL A 149 -15.61 -5.38 -21.02
N TYR A 150 -14.44 -6.01 -21.06
CA TYR A 150 -13.88 -6.65 -22.26
C TYR A 150 -13.21 -7.97 -21.90
N GLU A 151 -13.42 -9.01 -22.73
CA GLU A 151 -12.73 -10.29 -22.57
C GLU A 151 -11.65 -10.45 -23.65
N GLY A 152 -10.43 -10.72 -23.25
CA GLY A 152 -9.29 -10.90 -24.13
C GLY A 152 -7.98 -11.16 -23.39
N THR A 153 -6.94 -11.51 -24.14
CA THR A 153 -5.59 -11.71 -23.58
C THR A 153 -4.87 -10.39 -23.30
N GLU A 154 -5.33 -9.29 -23.89
CA GLU A 154 -4.74 -7.96 -23.73
C GLU A 154 -5.86 -6.94 -23.59
N ALA A 155 -5.70 -6.00 -22.65
CA ALA A 155 -6.64 -4.90 -22.48
C ALA A 155 -6.67 -3.99 -23.72
N PRO A 156 -7.83 -3.46 -24.14
CA PRO A 156 -7.91 -2.57 -25.29
C PRO A 156 -6.98 -1.36 -25.14
N THR A 157 -6.29 -0.97 -26.20
CA THR A 157 -5.43 0.21 -26.22
C THR A 157 -6.19 1.50 -25.94
N LYS A 158 -7.49 1.49 -26.26
CA LYS A 158 -8.43 2.59 -26.02
C LYS A 158 -9.81 2.03 -25.69
N CYS A 159 -10.41 2.54 -24.64
CA CYS A 159 -11.76 2.13 -24.25
C CYS A 159 -12.79 2.54 -25.31
N PRO A 160 -13.59 1.63 -25.88
CA PRO A 160 -14.57 2.00 -26.90
C PRO A 160 -15.72 2.84 -26.37
N ALA A 161 -16.00 2.78 -25.05
CA ALA A 161 -17.09 3.54 -24.43
C ALA A 161 -16.67 4.98 -24.07
N CYS A 162 -15.58 5.16 -23.32
CA CYS A 162 -15.20 6.47 -22.77
C CYS A 162 -13.92 7.05 -23.40
N GLN A 163 -13.27 6.33 -24.32
CA GLN A 163 -12.08 6.75 -25.05
C GLN A 163 -10.80 6.94 -24.19
N HIS A 164 -10.81 6.55 -22.92
CA HIS A 164 -9.60 6.52 -22.09
C HIS A 164 -8.62 5.45 -22.58
N ALA A 165 -7.33 5.68 -22.31
CA ALA A 165 -6.23 4.81 -22.72
C ALA A 165 -6.24 3.46 -21.99
N GLN A 166 -5.45 2.50 -22.46
CA GLN A 166 -5.23 1.19 -21.85
C GLN A 166 -4.83 1.27 -20.37
N SER A 167 -4.13 2.32 -19.96
CA SER A 167 -3.74 2.61 -18.58
C SER A 167 -4.90 2.56 -17.57
N PHE A 168 -6.14 2.80 -18.01
CA PHE A 168 -7.35 2.76 -17.19
C PHE A 168 -7.95 1.36 -17.03
N TYR A 169 -7.38 0.33 -17.64
CA TYR A 169 -7.88 -1.02 -17.46
C TYR A 169 -7.25 -1.73 -16.26
N GLN A 170 -8.04 -2.60 -15.67
CA GLN A 170 -7.60 -3.57 -14.65
C GLN A 170 -8.25 -4.92 -14.90
N VAL A 171 -7.68 -5.97 -14.32
CA VAL A 171 -8.34 -7.28 -14.25
C VAL A 171 -9.63 -7.14 -13.45
N LYS A 172 -10.73 -7.68 -13.95
CA LYS A 172 -11.99 -7.72 -13.22
C LYS A 172 -11.87 -8.68 -12.04
N SER A 173 -12.10 -8.19 -10.84
CA SER A 173 -12.20 -8.99 -9.61
C SER A 173 -13.47 -8.56 -8.90
N GLU A 174 -14.35 -9.50 -8.64
CA GLU A 174 -15.67 -9.32 -8.01
C GLU A 174 -15.93 -10.49 -7.06
N ASP A 175 -14.98 -10.73 -6.15
CA ASP A 175 -15.08 -11.78 -5.13
C ASP A 175 -15.78 -11.23 -3.86
N TYR A 176 -17.09 -10.94 -4.00
CA TYR A 176 -17.96 -10.47 -2.90
C TYR A 176 -19.25 -11.28 -2.76
#